data_0c88d4c70845a87f6d519ee31ef6b3b2
#
_entry.id   0c88d4c70845a87f6d519ee31ef6b3b2
#
_cell.length_a   1.000
_cell.length_b   1.000
_cell.length_c   1.000
_cell.angle_alpha   90.00
_cell.angle_beta   90.00
_cell.angle_gamma   90.00
#
_symmetry.space_group_name_H-M   'P 1'
#
loop_
_entity.id
_entity.type
_entity.pdbx_description
1 polymer ?
#
loop_
_entity_poly.entity_id
_entity_poly.type
_entity_poly.pdbx_seq_one_letter_code
_entity_poly.pdbx_strand_id
1 'polypeptide(L)'
;MLPQKKIKVALTGGIGTGKTFVSKQYRDKGIPVFYADDEAKKLYASEKVLLFLKKEFGDKVFTNNQLDFSKLSAIVFSNKEDRKKIEDFIHPLVMQEFAAWSIRQKSEVVMMESALIFEAGLEKHFDKIMVVDAPFDVRVRRIVERNPELMPSEILQRMETQIPQAEKCRRADVVIWNGD
;
A
#
# COMPACT_ATOMS: atom_id res chain seq x y z
N MET A 1 19.41 3.62 27.90
CA MET A 1 19.08 4.62 26.87
C MET A 1 17.64 4.45 26.47
N LEU A 2 16.80 5.47 26.58
CA LEU A 2 15.44 5.41 26.03
C LEU A 2 15.56 5.28 24.50
N PRO A 3 14.72 4.47 23.84
CA PRO A 3 14.75 4.35 22.40
C PRO A 3 14.49 5.74 21.78
N GLN A 4 15.40 6.20 20.96
CA GLN A 4 15.27 7.48 20.26
C GLN A 4 14.03 7.43 19.35
N LYS A 5 13.13 8.42 19.49
CA LYS A 5 11.89 8.49 18.71
C LYS A 5 12.24 8.57 17.21
N LYS A 6 11.82 7.58 16.44
CA LYS A 6 12.01 7.56 14.99
C LYS A 6 11.11 8.59 14.32
N ILE A 7 11.62 9.28 13.31
CA ILE A 7 10.83 10.08 12.36
C ILE A 7 10.23 9.11 11.33
N LYS A 8 8.92 9.01 11.30
CA LYS A 8 8.18 8.13 10.41
C LYS A 8 7.65 8.93 9.22
N VAL A 9 8.07 8.55 8.04
CA VAL A 9 7.67 9.18 6.78
C VAL A 9 6.78 8.22 5.99
N ALA A 10 5.62 8.67 5.55
CA ALA A 10 4.83 7.96 4.56
C ALA A 10 5.18 8.43 3.16
N LEU A 11 5.47 7.51 2.23
CA LEU A 11 5.57 7.79 0.80
C LEU A 11 4.37 7.17 0.10
N THR A 12 3.51 8.00 -0.45
CA THR A 12 2.27 7.59 -1.12
C THR A 12 2.12 8.24 -2.50
N GLY A 13 1.00 8.00 -3.14
CA GLY A 13 0.67 8.46 -4.49
C GLY A 13 -0.17 7.43 -5.22
N GLY A 14 -0.90 7.83 -6.24
CA GLY A 14 -1.74 6.94 -7.02
C GLY A 14 -0.94 5.87 -7.80
N ILE A 15 -1.67 4.89 -8.31
CA ILE A 15 -1.07 3.89 -9.21
C ILE A 15 -0.41 4.58 -10.42
N GLY A 16 0.78 4.13 -10.81
CA GLY A 16 1.53 4.65 -11.97
C GLY A 16 2.40 5.89 -11.66
N THR A 17 2.33 6.50 -10.46
CA THR A 17 3.14 7.69 -10.14
C THR A 17 4.64 7.42 -9.98
N GLY A 18 5.05 6.15 -9.81
CA GLY A 18 6.46 5.77 -9.64
C GLY A 18 6.96 5.80 -8.20
N LYS A 19 6.09 5.60 -7.21
CA LYS A 19 6.46 5.49 -5.79
C LYS A 19 7.66 4.60 -5.53
N THR A 20 7.65 3.40 -6.11
CA THR A 20 8.73 2.41 -5.91
C THR A 20 10.07 2.89 -6.49
N PHE A 21 10.05 3.66 -7.57
CA PHE A 21 11.27 4.30 -8.09
C PHE A 21 11.82 5.32 -7.09
N VAL A 22 10.95 6.20 -6.59
CA VAL A 22 11.33 7.22 -5.61
C VAL A 22 11.78 6.58 -4.29
N SER A 23 11.07 5.57 -3.79
CA SER A 23 11.44 4.88 -2.54
C SER A 23 12.79 4.20 -2.62
N LYS A 24 13.16 3.64 -3.78
CA LYS A 24 14.51 3.08 -4.02
C LYS A 24 15.58 4.15 -3.89
N GLN A 25 15.37 5.35 -4.43
CA GLN A 25 16.35 6.46 -4.29
C GLN A 25 16.58 6.84 -2.82
N TYR A 26 15.53 6.84 -1.98
CA TYR A 26 15.68 7.08 -0.54
C TYR A 26 16.42 5.94 0.15
N ARG A 27 16.12 4.70 -0.21
CA ARG A 27 16.82 3.52 0.31
C ARG A 27 18.32 3.56 -0.04
N ASP A 28 18.65 3.92 -1.27
CA ASP A 28 20.04 4.02 -1.72
C ASP A 28 20.82 5.14 -1.01
N LYS A 29 20.09 6.14 -0.45
CA LYS A 29 20.64 7.19 0.45
C LYS A 29 20.67 6.76 1.93
N GLY A 30 20.38 5.49 2.24
CA GLY A 30 20.46 4.94 3.60
C GLY A 30 19.20 5.11 4.44
N ILE A 31 18.07 5.54 3.87
CA ILE A 31 16.78 5.57 4.56
C ILE A 31 16.10 4.20 4.39
N PRO A 32 15.86 3.46 5.49
CA PRO A 32 15.15 2.19 5.41
C PRO A 32 13.71 2.38 4.93
N VAL A 33 13.28 1.55 3.99
CA VAL A 33 11.94 1.58 3.41
C VAL A 33 11.19 0.29 3.70
N PHE A 34 10.01 0.42 4.29
CA PHE A 34 9.04 -0.65 4.51
C PHE A 34 8.01 -0.62 3.38
N TYR A 35 7.92 -1.68 2.61
CA TYR A 35 6.98 -1.82 1.50
C TYR A 35 5.69 -2.47 2.01
N ALA A 36 4.67 -1.65 2.29
CA ALA A 36 3.45 -2.11 2.95
C ALA A 36 2.68 -3.16 2.14
N ASP A 37 2.64 -3.04 0.81
CA ASP A 37 1.95 -3.99 -0.07
C ASP A 37 2.61 -5.37 -0.04
N ASP A 38 3.95 -5.43 0.02
CA ASP A 38 4.68 -6.70 0.09
C ASP A 38 4.55 -7.36 1.46
N GLU A 39 4.57 -6.56 2.53
CA GLU A 39 4.36 -7.08 3.89
C GLU A 39 2.91 -7.54 4.09
N ALA A 40 1.91 -6.81 3.55
CA ALA A 40 0.53 -7.26 3.54
C ALA A 40 0.37 -8.62 2.86
N LYS A 41 1.03 -8.85 1.72
CA LYS A 41 1.01 -10.16 1.04
C LYS A 41 1.53 -11.30 1.92
N LYS A 42 2.59 -11.06 2.71
CA LYS A 42 3.12 -12.06 3.64
C LYS A 42 2.14 -12.40 4.76
N LEU A 43 1.37 -11.39 5.23
CA LEU A 43 0.36 -11.60 6.26
C LEU A 43 -0.74 -12.57 5.83
N TYR A 44 -1.07 -12.66 4.55
CA TYR A 44 -2.05 -13.62 4.04
C TYR A 44 -1.63 -15.10 4.24
N ALA A 45 -0.35 -15.38 4.47
CA ALA A 45 0.14 -16.70 4.84
C ALA A 45 0.08 -16.96 6.36
N SER A 46 -0.24 -15.96 7.18
CA SER A 46 -0.30 -16.11 8.64
C SER A 46 -1.58 -16.83 9.07
N GLU A 47 -1.47 -17.68 10.09
CA GLU A 47 -2.61 -18.39 10.67
C GLU A 47 -3.76 -17.45 11.05
N LYS A 48 -3.41 -16.31 11.67
CA LYS A 48 -4.37 -15.29 12.11
C LYS A 48 -5.24 -14.76 10.96
N VAL A 49 -4.64 -14.48 9.79
CA VAL A 49 -5.36 -13.98 8.62
C VAL A 49 -6.15 -15.11 7.97
N LEU A 50 -5.59 -16.31 7.87
CA LEU A 50 -6.30 -17.47 7.32
C LEU A 50 -7.54 -17.83 8.12
N LEU A 51 -7.46 -17.81 9.47
CA LEU A 51 -8.61 -18.01 10.35
C LEU A 51 -9.67 -16.93 10.20
N PHE A 52 -9.27 -15.67 10.10
CA PHE A 52 -10.19 -14.57 9.82
C PHE A 52 -10.92 -14.76 8.48
N LEU A 53 -10.19 -15.03 7.40
CA LEU A 53 -10.78 -15.24 6.08
C LEU A 53 -11.71 -16.44 6.05
N LYS A 54 -11.35 -17.54 6.73
CA LYS A 54 -12.20 -18.74 6.83
C LYS A 54 -13.48 -18.43 7.59
N LYS A 55 -13.41 -17.63 8.66
CA LYS A 55 -14.57 -17.22 9.45
C LYS A 55 -15.53 -16.32 8.66
N GLU A 56 -14.99 -15.31 7.97
CA GLU A 56 -15.81 -14.30 7.30
C GLU A 56 -16.35 -14.76 5.93
N PHE A 57 -15.57 -15.56 5.19
CA PHE A 57 -15.88 -15.93 3.80
C PHE A 57 -16.06 -17.42 3.57
N GLY A 58 -15.76 -18.26 4.58
CA GLY A 58 -15.87 -19.73 4.45
C GLY A 58 -14.96 -20.26 3.35
N ASP A 59 -15.46 -21.29 2.63
CA ASP A 59 -14.71 -21.91 1.52
C ASP A 59 -14.71 -21.10 0.23
N LYS A 60 -15.42 -19.97 0.18
CA LYS A 60 -15.49 -19.11 -1.02
C LYS A 60 -14.14 -18.57 -1.47
N VAL A 61 -13.18 -18.43 -0.55
CA VAL A 61 -11.84 -17.92 -0.82
C VAL A 61 -10.75 -18.99 -0.72
N PHE A 62 -11.13 -20.28 -0.59
CA PHE A 62 -10.19 -21.38 -0.48
C PHE A 62 -10.36 -22.38 -1.61
N THR A 63 -9.27 -23.04 -2.00
CA THR A 63 -9.23 -24.20 -2.89
C THR A 63 -8.32 -25.23 -2.25
N ASN A 64 -8.81 -26.46 -2.03
CA ASN A 64 -8.06 -27.55 -1.37
C ASN A 64 -7.46 -27.12 -0.01
N ASN A 65 -8.24 -26.41 0.80
CA ASN A 65 -7.84 -25.82 2.10
C ASN A 65 -6.69 -24.78 2.03
N GLN A 66 -6.33 -24.33 0.85
CA GLN A 66 -5.36 -23.25 0.65
C GLN A 66 -6.06 -21.96 0.20
N LEU A 67 -5.56 -20.80 0.66
CA LEU A 67 -6.09 -19.52 0.23
C LEU A 67 -5.89 -19.36 -1.29
N ASP A 68 -6.99 -19.08 -1.98
CA ASP A 68 -7.03 -18.82 -3.42
C ASP A 68 -7.10 -17.30 -3.65
N PHE A 69 -5.99 -16.72 -4.04
CA PHE A 69 -5.89 -15.27 -4.26
C PHE A 69 -6.78 -14.77 -5.39
N SER A 70 -7.09 -15.58 -6.39
CA SER A 70 -8.00 -15.20 -7.48
C SER A 70 -9.43 -15.06 -6.95
N LYS A 71 -9.88 -16.01 -6.13
CA LYS A 71 -11.18 -15.95 -5.47
C LYS A 71 -11.28 -14.79 -4.48
N LEU A 72 -10.22 -14.57 -3.67
CA LEU A 72 -10.16 -13.43 -2.76
C LEU A 72 -10.24 -12.11 -3.52
N SER A 73 -9.47 -11.96 -4.60
CA SER A 73 -9.50 -10.79 -5.46
C SER A 73 -10.89 -10.55 -6.04
N ALA A 74 -11.57 -11.57 -6.52
CA ALA A 74 -12.93 -11.46 -7.05
C ALA A 74 -13.90 -10.88 -6.01
N ILE A 75 -13.81 -11.32 -4.75
CA ILE A 75 -14.63 -10.76 -3.64
C ILE A 75 -14.27 -9.31 -3.38
N VAL A 76 -12.98 -8.99 -3.25
CA VAL A 76 -12.49 -7.63 -2.98
C VAL A 76 -12.91 -6.63 -4.06
N PHE A 77 -12.94 -7.05 -5.33
CA PHE A 77 -13.34 -6.19 -6.44
C PHE A 77 -14.85 -6.07 -6.62
N SER A 78 -15.62 -7.10 -6.26
CA SER A 78 -17.07 -7.12 -6.46
C SER A 78 -17.88 -6.50 -5.33
N ASN A 79 -17.36 -6.44 -4.10
CA ASN A 79 -18.08 -6.00 -2.92
C ASN A 79 -17.26 -5.05 -2.05
N LYS A 80 -17.70 -3.79 -1.96
CA LYS A 80 -17.03 -2.75 -1.17
C LYS A 80 -17.04 -3.06 0.34
N GLU A 81 -18.10 -3.67 0.87
CA GLU A 81 -18.20 -4.01 2.30
C GLU A 81 -17.22 -5.12 2.66
N ASP A 82 -17.15 -6.16 1.84
CA ASP A 82 -16.22 -7.28 2.06
C ASP A 82 -14.77 -6.82 1.91
N ARG A 83 -14.48 -5.98 0.92
CA ARG A 83 -13.20 -5.31 0.79
C ARG A 83 -12.85 -4.55 2.07
N LYS A 84 -13.78 -3.74 2.59
CA LYS A 84 -13.56 -2.95 3.80
C LYS A 84 -13.29 -3.83 5.01
N LYS A 85 -14.01 -4.96 5.19
CA LYS A 85 -13.75 -5.92 6.29
C LYS A 85 -12.32 -6.44 6.25
N ILE A 86 -11.83 -6.81 5.05
CA ILE A 86 -10.46 -7.31 4.88
C ILE A 86 -9.45 -6.20 5.18
N GLU A 87 -9.64 -5.00 4.65
CA GLU A 87 -8.78 -3.85 4.88
C GLU A 87 -8.73 -3.47 6.37
N ASP A 88 -9.88 -3.39 7.04
CA ASP A 88 -9.98 -3.08 8.48
C ASP A 88 -9.26 -4.12 9.36
N PHE A 89 -9.16 -5.37 8.90
CA PHE A 89 -8.42 -6.41 9.59
C PHE A 89 -6.91 -6.39 9.28
N ILE A 90 -6.54 -6.19 8.02
CA ILE A 90 -5.14 -6.26 7.56
C ILE A 90 -4.35 -5.00 7.92
N HIS A 91 -4.92 -3.80 7.77
CA HIS A 91 -4.19 -2.54 7.99
C HIS A 91 -3.57 -2.43 9.39
N PRO A 92 -4.29 -2.76 10.49
CA PRO A 92 -3.67 -2.76 11.82
C PRO A 92 -2.50 -3.74 11.95
N LEU A 93 -2.56 -4.90 11.28
CA LEU A 93 -1.47 -5.88 11.30
C LEU A 93 -0.23 -5.35 10.56
N VAL A 94 -0.42 -4.73 9.38
CA VAL A 94 0.67 -4.07 8.65
C VAL A 94 1.31 -2.97 9.50
N MET A 95 0.50 -2.18 10.21
CA MET A 95 1.02 -1.13 11.10
C MET A 95 1.77 -1.70 12.31
N GLN A 96 1.36 -2.83 12.87
CA GLN A 96 2.10 -3.54 13.91
C GLN A 96 3.46 -4.02 13.39
N GLU A 97 3.50 -4.62 12.19
CA GLU A 97 4.74 -5.04 11.54
C GLU A 97 5.65 -3.84 11.26
N PHE A 98 5.11 -2.73 10.74
CA PHE A 98 5.88 -1.50 10.55
C PHE A 98 6.47 -0.96 11.86
N ALA A 99 5.70 -0.94 12.94
CA ALA A 99 6.18 -0.49 14.23
C ALA A 99 7.33 -1.37 14.73
N ALA A 100 7.18 -2.71 14.69
CA ALA A 100 8.20 -3.66 15.10
C ALA A 100 9.45 -3.56 14.20
N TRP A 101 9.27 -3.42 12.88
CA TRP A 101 10.35 -3.25 11.93
C TRP A 101 11.10 -1.93 12.15
N SER A 102 10.39 -0.83 12.41
CA SER A 102 10.99 0.49 12.58
C SER A 102 11.95 0.55 13.77
N ILE A 103 11.61 -0.12 14.88
CA ILE A 103 12.44 -0.20 16.08
C ILE A 103 13.78 -0.88 15.78
N ARG A 104 13.80 -1.86 14.89
CA ARG A 104 15.02 -2.59 14.52
C ARG A 104 15.96 -1.82 13.58
N GLN A 105 15.49 -0.71 12.99
CA GLN A 105 16.32 0.10 12.10
C GLN A 105 17.31 0.95 12.91
N LYS A 106 18.53 1.13 12.36
CA LYS A 106 19.54 2.02 12.97
C LYS A 106 19.30 3.49 12.62
N SER A 107 18.70 3.77 11.46
CA SER A 107 18.42 5.13 10.99
C SER A 107 17.41 5.85 11.90
N GLU A 108 17.57 7.15 12.10
CA GLU A 108 16.62 8.00 12.81
C GLU A 108 15.33 8.22 12.00
N VAL A 109 15.42 8.14 10.68
CA VAL A 109 14.29 8.26 9.76
C VAL A 109 13.97 6.90 9.18
N VAL A 110 12.68 6.55 9.15
CA VAL A 110 12.16 5.34 8.49
C VAL A 110 11.01 5.72 7.58
N MET A 111 10.89 5.05 6.46
CA MET A 111 9.87 5.31 5.46
C MET A 111 8.94 4.10 5.29
N MET A 112 7.62 4.34 5.15
CA MET A 112 6.66 3.36 4.64
C MET A 112 6.22 3.77 3.24
N GLU A 113 6.37 2.89 2.26
CA GLU A 113 5.76 3.06 0.94
C GLU A 113 4.42 2.32 0.91
N SER A 114 3.35 3.06 0.59
CA SER A 114 2.00 2.50 0.37
C SER A 114 1.16 3.40 -0.53
N ALA A 115 0.35 2.80 -1.40
CA ALA A 115 -0.61 3.55 -2.20
C ALA A 115 -1.84 4.01 -1.40
N LEU A 116 -2.10 3.42 -0.23
CA LEU A 116 -3.37 3.51 0.49
C LEU A 116 -3.28 4.27 1.82
N ILE A 117 -2.27 5.12 2.02
CA ILE A 117 -2.09 5.87 3.29
C ILE A 117 -3.34 6.67 3.66
N PHE A 118 -3.89 7.42 2.72
CA PHE A 118 -5.06 8.26 2.94
C PHE A 118 -6.37 7.46 2.92
N GLU A 119 -6.49 6.48 2.04
CA GLU A 119 -7.66 5.61 1.94
C GLU A 119 -7.88 4.80 3.22
N ALA A 120 -6.79 4.40 3.86
CA ALA A 120 -6.81 3.63 5.10
C ALA A 120 -6.82 4.51 6.37
N GLY A 121 -6.80 5.85 6.25
CA GLY A 121 -6.76 6.76 7.39
C GLY A 121 -5.50 6.60 8.24
N LEU A 122 -4.38 6.23 7.62
CA LEU A 122 -3.12 5.93 8.30
C LEU A 122 -2.23 7.16 8.50
N GLU A 123 -2.57 8.31 7.93
CA GLU A 123 -1.78 9.56 7.98
C GLU A 123 -1.38 9.97 9.39
N LYS A 124 -2.25 9.74 10.37
CA LYS A 124 -2.01 10.06 11.79
C LYS A 124 -0.84 9.31 12.45
N HIS A 125 -0.33 8.27 11.80
CA HIS A 125 0.77 7.44 12.29
C HIS A 125 2.15 7.91 11.81
N PHE A 126 2.19 8.96 10.98
CA PHE A 126 3.40 9.48 10.36
C PHE A 126 3.66 10.92 10.76
N ASP A 127 4.94 11.26 10.92
CA ASP A 127 5.38 12.63 11.20
C ASP A 127 5.38 13.49 9.93
N LYS A 128 5.55 12.85 8.75
CA LYS A 128 5.52 13.50 7.42
C LYS A 128 4.90 12.58 6.37
N ILE A 129 4.18 13.19 5.45
CA ILE A 129 3.59 12.52 4.29
C ILE A 129 4.14 13.13 3.00
N MET A 130 4.74 12.28 2.19
CA MET A 130 5.26 12.63 0.88
C MET A 130 4.40 11.96 -0.19
N VAL A 131 3.94 12.72 -1.17
CA VAL A 131 3.16 12.22 -2.29
C VAL A 131 3.98 12.30 -3.56
N VAL A 132 4.14 11.16 -4.23
CA VAL A 132 4.71 11.13 -5.58
C VAL A 132 3.61 11.45 -6.57
N ASP A 133 3.87 12.44 -7.43
CA ASP A 133 2.94 12.91 -8.46
C ASP A 133 3.52 12.73 -9.86
N ALA A 134 2.64 12.45 -10.82
CA ALA A 134 2.96 12.35 -12.23
C ALA A 134 1.69 12.62 -13.08
N PRO A 135 1.84 13.15 -14.30
CA PRO A 135 0.73 13.37 -15.23
C PRO A 135 -0.08 12.11 -15.48
N PHE A 136 -1.37 12.28 -15.75
CA PHE A 136 -2.28 11.16 -15.94
C PHE A 136 -1.85 10.21 -17.07
N ASP A 137 -1.47 10.76 -18.21
CA ASP A 137 -1.00 10.02 -19.39
C ASP A 137 0.29 9.24 -19.12
N VAL A 138 1.24 9.83 -18.38
CA VAL A 138 2.46 9.16 -17.92
C VAL A 138 2.13 7.99 -16.98
N ARG A 139 1.21 8.19 -16.07
CA ARG A 139 0.76 7.13 -15.15
C ARG A 139 0.13 5.98 -15.90
N VAL A 140 -0.78 6.25 -16.83
CA VAL A 140 -1.43 5.23 -17.67
C VAL A 140 -0.39 4.46 -18.48
N ARG A 141 0.51 5.17 -19.18
CA ARG A 141 1.59 4.55 -19.96
C ARG A 141 2.42 3.59 -19.11
N ARG A 142 2.87 4.01 -17.93
CA ARG A 142 3.66 3.17 -17.00
C ARG A 142 2.90 1.95 -16.49
N ILE A 143 1.58 2.05 -16.34
CA ILE A 143 0.74 0.90 -15.93
C ILE A 143 0.65 -0.09 -17.09
N VAL A 144 0.39 0.36 -18.31
CA VAL A 144 0.32 -0.49 -19.53
C VAL A 144 1.66 -1.20 -19.75
N GLU A 145 2.77 -0.47 -19.70
CA GLU A 145 4.12 -1.07 -19.88
C GLU A 145 4.43 -2.17 -18.84
N ARG A 146 3.97 -2.00 -17.62
CA ARG A 146 4.19 -2.99 -16.54
C ARG A 146 3.23 -4.17 -16.58
N ASN A 147 2.03 -3.96 -17.07
CA ASN A 147 0.94 -4.94 -17.11
C ASN A 147 0.24 -4.88 -18.48
N PRO A 148 0.89 -5.37 -19.55
CA PRO A 148 0.35 -5.26 -20.92
C PRO A 148 -0.93 -6.07 -21.14
N GLU A 149 -1.24 -7.00 -20.25
CA GLU A 149 -2.47 -7.81 -20.27
C GLU A 149 -3.72 -7.06 -19.78
N LEU A 150 -3.55 -5.92 -19.10
CA LEU A 150 -4.68 -5.18 -18.56
C LEU A 150 -5.40 -4.38 -19.65
N MET A 151 -6.73 -4.49 -19.66
CA MET A 151 -7.56 -3.64 -20.51
C MET A 151 -7.55 -2.19 -20.00
N PRO A 152 -7.65 -1.18 -20.90
CA PRO A 152 -7.70 0.24 -20.49
C PRO A 152 -8.80 0.53 -19.45
N SER A 153 -9.97 -0.12 -19.56
CA SER A 153 -11.07 -0.01 -18.59
C SER A 153 -10.68 -0.48 -17.19
N GLU A 154 -9.90 -1.56 -17.08
CA GLU A 154 -9.42 -2.07 -15.78
C GLU A 154 -8.40 -1.13 -15.15
N ILE A 155 -7.57 -0.49 -15.96
CA ILE A 155 -6.61 0.52 -15.49
C ILE A 155 -7.37 1.70 -14.88
N LEU A 156 -8.36 2.25 -15.60
CA LEU A 156 -9.19 3.34 -15.12
C LEU A 156 -9.94 2.97 -13.84
N GLN A 157 -10.54 1.79 -13.80
CA GLN A 157 -11.24 1.29 -12.62
C GLN A 157 -10.30 1.20 -11.39
N ARG A 158 -9.07 0.71 -11.57
CA ARG A 158 -8.06 0.69 -10.48
C ARG A 158 -7.68 2.09 -10.02
N MET A 159 -7.59 3.06 -10.94
CA MET A 159 -7.32 4.46 -10.58
C MET A 159 -8.49 5.09 -9.83
N GLU A 160 -9.73 4.80 -10.21
CA GLU A 160 -10.95 5.30 -9.57
C GLU A 160 -11.21 4.72 -8.17
N THR A 161 -10.62 3.56 -7.85
CA THR A 161 -10.73 3.00 -6.49
C THR A 161 -9.86 3.73 -5.48
N GLN A 162 -8.97 4.61 -5.91
CA GLN A 162 -8.11 5.42 -5.06
C GLN A 162 -8.65 6.84 -4.93
N ILE A 163 -8.29 7.52 -3.84
CA ILE A 163 -8.51 8.96 -3.69
C ILE A 163 -7.84 9.69 -4.87
N PRO A 164 -8.52 10.69 -5.48
CA PRO A 164 -7.96 11.46 -6.59
C PRO A 164 -6.55 11.99 -6.29
N GLN A 165 -5.66 11.89 -7.26
CA GLN A 165 -4.26 12.27 -7.09
C GLN A 165 -4.10 13.73 -6.62
N ALA A 166 -4.88 14.65 -7.19
CA ALA A 166 -4.87 16.06 -6.76
C ALA A 166 -5.26 16.23 -5.28
N GLU A 167 -6.17 15.38 -4.77
CA GLU A 167 -6.54 15.40 -3.35
C GLU A 167 -5.39 14.89 -2.48
N LYS A 168 -4.71 13.81 -2.89
CA LYS A 168 -3.51 13.33 -2.18
C LYS A 168 -2.44 14.42 -2.11
N CYS A 169 -2.18 15.11 -3.23
CA CYS A 169 -1.21 16.21 -3.27
C CYS A 169 -1.58 17.36 -2.33
N ARG A 170 -2.87 17.72 -2.23
CA ARG A 170 -3.31 18.77 -1.29
C ARG A 170 -3.13 18.39 0.18
N ARG A 171 -3.18 17.10 0.51
CA ARG A 171 -3.05 16.58 1.88
C ARG A 171 -1.60 16.27 2.28
N ALA A 172 -0.65 16.36 1.35
CA ALA A 172 0.75 16.04 1.55
C ALA A 172 1.51 17.18 2.24
N ASP A 173 2.52 16.81 3.05
CA ASP A 173 3.54 17.77 3.50
C ASP A 173 4.52 18.13 2.38
N VAL A 174 4.81 17.15 1.50
CA VAL A 174 5.75 17.30 0.36
C VAL A 174 5.18 16.58 -0.86
N VAL A 175 5.21 17.24 -2.00
CA VAL A 175 4.89 16.62 -3.30
C VAL A 175 6.19 16.43 -4.09
N ILE A 176 6.43 15.20 -4.54
CA ILE A 176 7.57 14.84 -5.39
C ILE A 176 7.08 14.65 -6.80
N TRP A 177 7.50 15.53 -7.71
CA TRP A 177 7.19 15.40 -9.12
C TRP A 177 8.03 14.31 -9.78
N ASN A 178 7.39 13.40 -10.48
CA ASN A 178 7.99 12.28 -11.21
C ASN A 178 7.30 12.12 -12.58
N GLY A 179 7.23 13.21 -13.33
CA GLY A 179 6.49 13.31 -14.60
C GLY A 179 7.29 13.04 -15.87
N ASP A 180 8.57 12.72 -15.76
CA ASP A 180 9.48 12.58 -16.91
C ASP A 180 9.56 11.13 -17.41
#